data_5ca1f32844731e47478f9be0ee567eb6
#
_entry.id   5ca1f32844731e47478f9be0ee567eb6
#
_cell.length_a   1.000
_cell.length_b   1.000
_cell.length_c   1.000
_cell.angle_alpha   90.00
_cell.angle_beta   90.00
_cell.angle_gamma   90.00
#
_symmetry.space_group_name_H-M   'P 1'
#
loop_
_entity.id
_entity.type
_entity.pdbx_description
1 polymer ?
#
loop_
_entity_poly.entity_id
_entity_poly.type
_entity_poly.pdbx_seq_one_letter_code
_entity_poly.pdbx_strand_id
1 'polypeptide(L)'
;MNGMEIPEEIFDLLNGKELVNKQHEAMMLLTISEEGWPHTAMISVGEIVAVSRKELRIGLWPDTSTTANVIRTHKATLILFWKGKAQYIRLSLEKLKELPNVQYKRVRFHAQIVEAREDMAKYAEIRSGIKIDLKNPKEVVERWSETIEDLLQ
;
A
#
# COMPACT_ATOMS: atom_id res chain seq x y z
N MET A 1 15.41 13.06 -0.12
CA MET A 1 15.28 13.35 1.29
C MET A 1 14.69 12.16 2.04
N ASN A 2 15.26 11.82 3.17
CA ASN A 2 14.84 10.65 3.96
C ASN A 2 14.18 11.11 5.25
N GLY A 3 13.21 10.37 5.72
CA GLY A 3 12.51 10.67 6.96
C GLY A 3 11.66 9.49 7.40
N MET A 4 10.89 9.70 8.47
CA MET A 4 9.96 8.71 9.00
C MET A 4 8.50 9.08 8.71
N GLU A 5 8.30 9.98 7.77
CA GLU A 5 6.99 10.42 7.33
C GLU A 5 6.91 10.41 5.81
N ILE A 6 5.74 10.10 5.28
CA ILE A 6 5.49 10.26 3.84
C ILE A 6 5.21 11.72 3.53
N PRO A 7 5.56 12.19 2.32
CA PRO A 7 5.19 13.53 1.89
C PRO A 7 3.68 13.71 1.88
N GLU A 8 3.22 14.95 2.04
CA GLU A 8 1.81 15.27 2.04
C GLU A 8 1.10 14.79 0.76
N GLU A 9 1.73 14.92 -0.39
CA GLU A 9 1.15 14.45 -1.66
C GLU A 9 0.94 12.94 -1.70
N ILE A 10 1.76 12.17 -0.98
CA ILE A 10 1.58 10.73 -0.86
C ILE A 10 0.49 10.41 0.15
N PHE A 11 0.40 11.17 1.22
CA PHE A 11 -0.72 11.06 2.15
C PHE A 11 -2.04 11.30 1.41
N ASP A 12 -2.10 12.32 0.58
CA ASP A 12 -3.30 12.64 -0.20
C ASP A 12 -3.67 11.52 -1.17
N LEU A 13 -2.66 10.89 -1.78
CA LEU A 13 -2.90 9.73 -2.66
C LEU A 13 -3.48 8.55 -1.89
N LEU A 14 -2.97 8.30 -0.68
CA LEU A 14 -3.29 7.10 0.11
C LEU A 14 -4.33 7.33 1.20
N ASN A 15 -5.01 8.47 1.20
CA ASN A 15 -5.94 8.82 2.29
C ASN A 15 -7.28 8.08 2.24
N GLY A 16 -7.49 7.21 1.28
CA GLY A 16 -8.73 6.42 1.17
C GLY A 16 -9.92 7.17 0.62
N LYS A 17 -9.73 8.40 0.17
CA LYS A 17 -10.77 9.24 -0.41
C LYS A 17 -10.61 9.33 -1.91
N GLU A 18 -11.71 9.65 -2.61
CA GLU A 18 -11.71 9.87 -4.05
C GLU A 18 -11.12 8.70 -4.83
N LEU A 19 -11.46 7.49 -4.44
CA LEU A 19 -10.92 6.28 -5.05
C LEU A 19 -11.16 6.18 -6.55
N VAL A 20 -12.29 6.72 -7.02
CA VAL A 20 -12.59 6.75 -8.46
C VAL A 20 -11.50 7.48 -9.23
N ASN A 21 -11.03 8.61 -8.70
CA ASN A 21 -10.00 9.43 -9.35
C ASN A 21 -8.62 8.80 -9.28
N LYS A 22 -8.42 7.87 -8.35
CA LYS A 22 -7.14 7.23 -8.08
C LYS A 22 -7.06 5.78 -8.58
N GLN A 23 -8.12 5.31 -9.22
CA GLN A 23 -8.27 3.89 -9.56
C GLN A 23 -7.22 3.34 -10.51
N HIS A 24 -6.56 4.19 -11.26
CA HIS A 24 -5.58 3.77 -12.26
C HIS A 24 -4.17 3.56 -11.69
N GLU A 25 -3.97 3.88 -10.42
CA GLU A 25 -2.65 3.77 -9.78
C GLU A 25 -2.46 2.41 -9.16
N ALA A 26 -1.28 1.84 -9.37
CA ALA A 26 -0.87 0.61 -8.70
C ALA A 26 0.54 0.77 -8.15
N MET A 27 0.81 0.06 -7.09
CA MET A 27 2.07 0.14 -6.36
C MET A 27 2.63 -1.26 -6.17
N MET A 28 3.90 -1.34 -5.79
CA MET A 28 4.52 -2.62 -5.48
C MET A 28 4.82 -2.72 -4.00
N LEU A 29 4.49 -3.86 -3.41
CA LEU A 29 4.83 -4.19 -2.04
C LEU A 29 5.85 -5.32 -2.08
N LEU A 30 7.04 -5.07 -1.57
CA LEU A 30 8.11 -6.05 -1.50
C LEU A 30 8.19 -6.63 -0.11
N THR A 31 8.26 -7.95 -0.05
CA THR A 31 8.47 -8.71 1.18
C THR A 31 9.59 -9.73 0.96
N ILE A 32 10.04 -10.38 2.01
CA ILE A 32 11.12 -11.35 1.91
C ILE A 32 10.55 -12.76 2.06
N SER A 33 10.80 -13.60 1.06
CA SER A 33 10.38 -14.99 1.08
C SER A 33 11.18 -15.82 2.11
N GLU A 34 10.70 -17.02 2.42
CA GLU A 34 11.41 -17.90 3.34
C GLU A 34 12.82 -18.22 2.85
N GLU A 35 13.01 -18.28 1.53
CA GLU A 35 14.33 -18.54 0.92
C GLU A 35 15.21 -17.29 0.84
N GLY A 36 14.71 -16.14 1.34
CA GLY A 36 15.50 -14.90 1.35
C GLY A 36 15.40 -14.07 0.09
N TRP A 37 14.51 -14.39 -0.84
CA TRP A 37 14.34 -13.62 -2.06
C TRP A 37 13.32 -12.49 -1.86
N PRO A 38 13.56 -11.33 -2.50
CA PRO A 38 12.51 -10.31 -2.57
C PRO A 38 11.30 -10.87 -3.32
N HIS A 39 10.14 -10.78 -2.69
CA HIS A 39 8.87 -11.21 -3.26
C HIS A 39 8.04 -9.97 -3.54
N THR A 40 7.51 -9.84 -4.74
CA THR A 40 6.78 -8.66 -5.19
C THR A 40 5.31 -8.94 -5.33
N ALA A 41 4.48 -8.07 -4.74
CA ALA A 41 3.05 -8.07 -4.95
C ALA A 41 2.63 -6.70 -5.45
N MET A 42 1.60 -6.66 -6.30
CA MET A 42 1.03 -5.41 -6.77
C MET A 42 -0.20 -5.10 -5.93
N ILE A 43 -0.27 -3.88 -5.41
CA ILE A 43 -1.42 -3.43 -4.63
C ILE A 43 -1.98 -2.14 -5.21
N SER A 44 -3.23 -1.88 -4.90
CA SER A 44 -3.96 -0.71 -5.37
C SER A 44 -4.27 0.24 -4.22
N VAL A 45 -4.82 1.41 -4.55
CA VAL A 45 -5.26 2.38 -3.55
C VAL A 45 -6.44 1.89 -2.71
N GLY A 46 -7.06 0.78 -3.09
CA GLY A 46 -8.14 0.17 -2.32
C GLY A 46 -7.68 -0.82 -1.26
N GLU A 47 -6.39 -1.09 -1.18
CA GLU A 47 -5.82 -2.08 -0.26
C GLU A 47 -4.93 -1.45 0.82
N ILE A 48 -4.80 -0.13 0.79
CA ILE A 48 -3.92 0.61 1.69
C ILE A 48 -4.57 1.95 2.03
N VAL A 49 -4.39 2.40 3.27
CA VAL A 49 -4.84 3.72 3.67
C VAL A 49 -3.83 4.35 4.63
N ALA A 50 -3.55 5.62 4.42
CA ALA A 50 -2.72 6.40 5.34
C ALA A 50 -3.61 6.99 6.43
N VAL A 51 -3.35 6.59 7.65
CA VAL A 51 -4.04 7.13 8.83
C VAL A 51 -3.43 8.47 9.22
N SER A 52 -2.12 8.59 8.99
CA SER A 52 -1.35 9.81 9.18
C SER A 52 -0.15 9.75 8.25
N ARG A 53 0.70 10.74 8.30
CA ARG A 53 1.93 10.71 7.51
C ARG A 53 2.98 9.74 8.08
N LYS A 54 2.72 9.16 9.23
CA LYS A 54 3.62 8.21 9.89
C LYS A 54 3.11 6.78 9.91
N GLU A 55 1.84 6.60 9.62
CA GLU A 55 1.17 5.32 9.80
C GLU A 55 0.27 4.99 8.63
N LEU A 56 0.43 3.77 8.11
CA LEU A 56 -0.44 3.21 7.08
C LEU A 56 -1.16 2.00 7.65
N ARG A 57 -2.27 1.64 7.02
CA ARG A 57 -2.91 0.34 7.25
C ARG A 57 -3.06 -0.36 5.93
N ILE A 58 -2.78 -1.65 5.92
CA ILE A 58 -2.75 -2.45 4.70
C ILE A 58 -3.61 -3.68 4.90
N GLY A 59 -4.44 -3.98 3.91
CA GLY A 59 -5.24 -5.19 3.89
C GLY A 59 -4.74 -6.13 2.79
N LEU A 60 -4.36 -7.34 3.17
CA LEU A 60 -3.84 -8.32 2.25
C LEU A 60 -4.75 -9.54 2.20
N TRP A 61 -4.79 -10.19 1.05
CA TRP A 61 -5.55 -11.42 0.90
C TRP A 61 -5.00 -12.50 1.84
N PRO A 62 -5.86 -13.24 2.53
CA PRO A 62 -5.39 -14.38 3.33
C PRO A 62 -4.78 -15.47 2.44
N ASP A 63 -3.91 -16.27 3.02
CA ASP A 63 -3.31 -17.45 2.37
C ASP A 63 -2.45 -17.15 1.14
N THR A 64 -1.85 -15.96 1.09
CA THR A 64 -0.89 -15.62 0.04
C THR A 64 0.53 -15.61 0.60
N SER A 65 1.50 -15.74 -0.29
CA SER A 65 2.92 -15.64 0.09
C SER A 65 3.25 -14.28 0.70
N THR A 66 2.68 -13.22 0.15
CA THR A 66 2.90 -11.87 0.68
C THR A 66 2.45 -11.77 2.13
N THR A 67 1.24 -12.21 2.42
CA THR A 67 0.69 -12.19 3.78
C THR A 67 1.54 -13.04 4.74
N ALA A 68 1.92 -14.23 4.32
CA ALA A 68 2.79 -15.11 5.12
C ALA A 68 4.14 -14.44 5.41
N ASN A 69 4.73 -13.79 4.40
CA ASN A 69 6.01 -13.10 4.56
C ASN A 69 5.90 -11.95 5.57
N VAL A 70 4.82 -11.18 5.51
CA VAL A 70 4.60 -10.08 6.46
C VAL A 70 4.42 -10.60 7.88
N ILE A 71 3.63 -11.67 8.06
CA ILE A 71 3.42 -12.27 9.37
C ILE A 71 4.74 -12.77 9.96
N ARG A 72 5.59 -13.38 9.14
CA ARG A 72 6.88 -13.94 9.58
C ARG A 72 7.91 -12.85 9.89
N THR A 73 8.02 -11.84 9.03
CA THR A 73 9.13 -10.87 9.10
C THR A 73 8.76 -9.55 9.74
N HIS A 74 7.48 -9.17 9.75
CA HIS A 74 7.00 -7.85 10.18
C HIS A 74 7.58 -6.70 9.37
N LYS A 75 8.00 -6.97 8.13
CA LYS A 75 8.66 -5.97 7.27
C LYS A 75 8.13 -6.02 5.85
N ALA A 76 8.05 -4.85 5.25
CA ALA A 76 7.77 -4.69 3.83
C ALA A 76 8.34 -3.37 3.35
N THR A 77 8.57 -3.28 2.06
CA THR A 77 8.90 -2.02 1.40
C THR A 77 7.82 -1.72 0.37
N LEU A 78 7.22 -0.55 0.49
CA LEU A 78 6.26 -0.06 -0.48
C LEU A 78 7.00 0.81 -1.49
N ILE A 79 6.78 0.52 -2.78
CA ILE A 79 7.37 1.28 -3.87
C ILE A 79 6.25 1.87 -4.70
N LEU A 80 6.28 3.19 -4.87
CA LEU A 80 5.31 3.86 -5.72
C LEU A 80 5.94 5.06 -6.43
N PHE A 81 5.31 5.46 -7.53
CA PHE A 81 5.75 6.59 -8.34
C PHE A 81 4.59 7.55 -8.47
N TRP A 82 4.78 8.78 -8.04
CA TRP A 82 3.72 9.77 -8.03
C TRP A 82 4.29 11.17 -8.26
N LYS A 83 3.68 11.89 -9.17
CA LYS A 83 4.07 13.28 -9.48
C LYS A 83 5.56 13.43 -9.78
N GLY A 84 6.08 12.51 -10.58
CA GLY A 84 7.45 12.57 -11.07
C GLY A 84 8.52 12.09 -10.10
N LYS A 85 8.13 11.51 -8.98
CA LYS A 85 9.05 11.06 -7.94
C LYS A 85 8.83 9.60 -7.61
N ALA A 86 9.92 8.91 -7.30
CA ALA A 86 9.86 7.56 -6.75
C ALA A 86 9.83 7.65 -5.22
N GLN A 87 8.99 6.84 -4.60
CA GLN A 87 8.90 6.74 -3.15
C GLN A 87 9.23 5.31 -2.74
N TYR A 88 10.19 5.15 -1.85
CA TYR A 88 10.58 3.87 -1.29
C TYR A 88 10.35 3.93 0.21
N ILE A 89 9.35 3.20 0.69
CA ILE A 89 8.86 3.34 2.06
C ILE A 89 9.02 2.02 2.79
N ARG A 90 9.91 1.99 3.77
CA ARG A 90 10.09 0.81 4.63
C ARG A 90 9.09 0.83 5.76
N LEU A 91 8.46 -0.30 5.98
CA LEU A 91 7.36 -0.46 6.92
C LEU A 91 7.68 -1.53 7.95
N SER A 92 7.31 -1.24 9.20
CA SER A 92 7.25 -2.23 10.28
C SER A 92 5.77 -2.54 10.49
N LEU A 93 5.38 -3.82 10.36
CA LEU A 93 3.98 -4.20 10.33
C LEU A 93 3.60 -5.11 11.50
N GLU A 94 2.42 -4.84 12.06
CA GLU A 94 1.80 -5.66 13.08
C GLU A 94 0.40 -6.03 12.64
N LYS A 95 0.04 -7.30 12.81
CA LYS A 95 -1.28 -7.79 12.46
C LYS A 95 -2.32 -7.20 13.41
N LEU A 96 -3.40 -6.68 12.85
CA LEU A 96 -4.54 -6.19 13.61
C LEU A 96 -5.53 -7.31 13.89
N LYS A 97 -6.39 -7.10 14.88
CA LYS A 97 -7.48 -8.01 15.23
C LYS A 97 -8.38 -8.26 14.03
N GLU A 98 -8.84 -9.49 13.89
CA GLU A 98 -9.86 -9.82 12.91
C GLU A 98 -11.17 -9.09 13.22
N LEU A 99 -11.80 -8.53 12.19
CA LEU A 99 -13.12 -7.91 12.32
C LEU A 99 -14.20 -8.95 12.09
N PRO A 100 -15.28 -8.95 12.90
CA PRO A 100 -16.42 -9.80 12.66
C PRO A 100 -17.29 -9.23 11.51
N ASN A 101 -17.97 -10.12 10.80
CA ASN A 101 -19.01 -9.74 9.83
C ASN A 101 -18.55 -8.85 8.68
N VAL A 102 -17.32 -9.02 8.22
CA VAL A 102 -16.83 -8.30 7.04
C VAL A 102 -17.17 -9.09 5.78
N GLN A 103 -17.56 -8.38 4.73
CA GLN A 103 -17.93 -8.99 3.46
C GLN A 103 -16.70 -9.48 2.69
N TYR A 104 -15.63 -8.70 2.67
CA TYR A 104 -14.41 -9.04 1.94
C TYR A 104 -13.27 -9.18 2.93
N LYS A 105 -13.03 -10.42 3.35
CA LYS A 105 -12.05 -10.71 4.39
C LYS A 105 -10.63 -10.41 3.92
N ARG A 106 -9.93 -9.59 4.69
CA ARG A 106 -8.52 -9.29 4.51
C ARG A 106 -7.79 -9.50 5.82
N VAL A 107 -6.52 -9.87 5.74
CA VAL A 107 -5.65 -9.77 6.91
C VAL A 107 -5.21 -8.32 6.99
N ARG A 108 -5.50 -7.66 8.11
CA ARG A 108 -5.24 -6.25 8.31
C ARG A 108 -3.97 -6.04 9.09
N PHE A 109 -3.17 -5.09 8.66
CA PHE A 109 -1.91 -4.75 9.31
C PHE A 109 -1.83 -3.26 9.60
N HIS A 110 -1.34 -2.93 10.79
CA HIS A 110 -0.84 -1.61 11.11
C HIS A 110 0.58 -1.55 10.57
N ALA A 111 0.91 -0.52 9.83
CA ALA A 111 2.23 -0.36 9.23
C ALA A 111 2.81 0.99 9.65
N GLN A 112 3.83 0.94 10.48
CA GLN A 112 4.55 2.14 10.87
C GLN A 112 5.64 2.42 9.86
N ILE A 113 5.77 3.67 9.45
CA ILE A 113 6.81 4.08 8.52
C ILE A 113 8.14 4.15 9.28
N VAL A 114 9.09 3.33 8.86
CA VAL A 114 10.44 3.29 9.43
C VAL A 114 11.34 4.25 8.69
N GLU A 115 11.21 4.30 7.36
CA GLU A 115 11.98 5.18 6.51
C GLU A 115 11.15 5.49 5.26
N ALA A 116 11.10 6.76 4.90
CA ALA A 116 10.52 7.19 3.63
C ALA A 116 11.62 7.90 2.85
N ARG A 117 11.98 7.35 1.69
CA ARG A 117 13.03 7.89 0.83
C ARG A 117 12.44 8.25 -0.52
N GLU A 118 12.74 9.47 -0.94
CA GLU A 118 12.30 10.00 -2.21
C GLU A 118 13.47 10.04 -3.19
N ASP A 119 13.21 9.72 -4.44
CA ASP A 119 14.23 9.67 -5.47
C ASP A 119 13.74 10.33 -6.75
N MET A 120 14.63 11.07 -7.40
CA MET A 120 14.38 11.70 -8.69
C MET A 120 15.62 11.53 -9.56
N ALA A 121 15.43 11.08 -10.78
CA ALA A 121 16.55 10.98 -11.71
C ALA A 121 16.98 12.38 -12.18
N LYS A 122 18.27 12.66 -12.13
CA LYS A 122 18.79 13.97 -12.54
C LYS A 122 18.78 14.18 -14.05
N TYR A 123 18.80 13.09 -14.82
CA TYR A 123 18.92 13.12 -16.28
C TYR A 123 17.63 12.73 -16.99
N ALA A 124 16.55 12.47 -16.24
CA ALA A 124 15.30 12.00 -16.81
C ALA A 124 14.13 12.40 -15.92
N GLU A 125 12.96 12.44 -16.51
CA GLU A 125 11.70 12.67 -15.77
C GLU A 125 10.95 11.35 -15.67
N ILE A 126 10.47 11.04 -14.46
CA ILE A 126 9.58 9.88 -14.24
C ILE A 126 8.19 10.31 -14.73
N ARG A 127 7.69 9.67 -15.76
CA ARG A 127 6.42 10.06 -16.36
C ARG A 127 5.22 9.48 -15.62
N SER A 128 5.31 8.27 -15.16
CA SER A 128 4.25 7.62 -14.39
C SER A 128 4.80 6.39 -13.70
N GLY A 129 4.05 5.86 -12.75
CA GLY A 129 4.25 4.52 -12.23
C GLY A 129 3.45 3.51 -13.03
N ILE A 130 3.07 2.43 -12.38
CA ILE A 130 2.23 1.40 -12.95
C ILE A 130 0.82 1.96 -13.11
N LYS A 131 0.27 1.84 -14.30
CA LYS A 131 -1.11 2.25 -14.59
C LYS A 131 -1.94 1.01 -14.87
N ILE A 132 -3.12 0.97 -14.27
CA ILE A 132 -4.06 -0.14 -14.45
C ILE A 132 -5.43 0.39 -14.87
N ASP A 133 -6.17 -0.44 -15.56
CA ASP A 133 -7.57 -0.20 -15.85
C ASP A 133 -8.38 -1.32 -15.19
N LEU A 134 -9.27 -0.94 -14.30
CA LEU A 134 -10.08 -1.91 -13.59
C LEU A 134 -11.08 -2.57 -14.52
N LYS A 135 -11.25 -3.87 -14.37
CA LYS A 135 -12.38 -4.59 -14.93
C LYS A 135 -13.56 -4.33 -13.99
N ASN A 136 -14.71 -3.90 -14.53
CA ASN A 136 -15.87 -3.53 -13.73
C ASN A 136 -15.54 -2.47 -12.66
N PRO A 137 -15.14 -1.25 -13.07
CA PRO A 137 -14.66 -0.24 -12.12
C PRO A 137 -15.62 0.06 -10.98
N LYS A 138 -16.91 0.16 -11.26
CA LYS A 138 -17.92 0.48 -10.24
C LYS A 138 -17.91 -0.55 -9.12
N GLU A 139 -17.94 -1.82 -9.48
CA GLU A 139 -17.97 -2.92 -8.50
C GLU A 139 -16.69 -2.96 -7.67
N VAL A 140 -15.53 -2.80 -8.34
CA VAL A 140 -14.23 -2.84 -7.67
C VAL A 140 -14.07 -1.66 -6.72
N VAL A 141 -14.44 -0.46 -7.14
CA VAL A 141 -14.34 0.73 -6.29
C VAL A 141 -15.27 0.63 -5.08
N GLU A 142 -16.47 0.08 -5.25
CA GLU A 142 -17.36 -0.18 -4.11
C GLU A 142 -16.73 -1.12 -3.09
N ARG A 143 -16.09 -2.20 -3.56
CA ARG A 143 -15.37 -3.14 -2.71
C ARG A 143 -14.19 -2.48 -2.01
N TRP A 144 -13.44 -1.64 -2.73
CA TRP A 144 -12.34 -0.87 -2.16
C TRP A 144 -12.81 0.06 -1.04
N SER A 145 -13.94 0.73 -1.24
CA SER A 145 -14.49 1.62 -0.23
C SER A 145 -14.78 0.86 1.07
N GLU A 146 -15.35 -0.34 0.97
CA GLU A 146 -15.59 -1.18 2.14
C GLU A 146 -14.29 -1.64 2.79
N THR A 147 -13.31 -2.02 1.99
CA THR A 147 -12.00 -2.43 2.50
C THR A 147 -11.33 -1.29 3.27
N ILE A 148 -11.37 -0.07 2.75
CA ILE A 148 -10.81 1.10 3.42
C ILE A 148 -11.53 1.35 4.76
N GLU A 149 -12.86 1.26 4.79
CA GLU A 149 -13.61 1.40 6.04
C GLU A 149 -13.16 0.35 7.07
N ASP A 150 -12.99 -0.88 6.63
CA ASP A 150 -12.52 -1.97 7.50
C ASP A 150 -11.10 -1.69 8.03
N LEU A 151 -10.24 -1.17 7.17
CA LEU A 151 -8.86 -0.85 7.57
C LEU A 151 -8.81 0.26 8.62
N LEU A 152 -9.75 1.17 8.59
CA LEU A 152 -9.79 2.30 9.51
C LEU A 152 -10.35 1.95 10.89
N GLN A 153 -10.87 0.77 11.07
CA GLN A 153 -11.39 0.32 12.38
C GLN A 153 -10.28 -0.23 13.32
#